data_e1f1fb587b77ef132e6e3803b77beb59
#
_entry.id   e1f1fb587b77ef132e6e3803b77beb59
#
_cell.length_a   1.000
_cell.length_b   1.000
_cell.length_c   1.000
_cell.angle_alpha   90.00
_cell.angle_beta   90.00
_cell.angle_gamma   90.00
#
_symmetry.space_group_name_H-M   'P 1'
#
loop_
_entity.id
_entity.type
_entity.pdbx_description
1 polymer ?
#
loop_
_entity_poly.entity_id
_entity_poly.type
_entity_poly.pdbx_seq_one_letter_code
_entity_poly.pdbx_strand_id
1 'polypeptide(L)'
;EFIPHTGFDLRITVADDDHIFGYYRIPPKRDFRASGLSPTIKKSLPAEPIHIARALKKELDSVILSVDFLQSARDKKFYVTEFSPLIKVITCEQLHVNGQPGRYSYDPVTKKLTFHKGRFWLQELSLRNFLLKNFMKEQM
;
A
#
# COMPACT_ATOMS: atom_id res chain seq x y z
N GLU A 1 12.31 19.64 -6.57
CA GLU A 1 13.53 19.00 -7.12
C GLU A 1 13.16 17.78 -7.94
N PHE A 2 13.74 17.60 -9.13
CA PHE A 2 13.52 16.41 -9.96
C PHE A 2 14.33 15.23 -9.39
N ILE A 3 13.66 14.13 -9.10
CA ILE A 3 14.28 12.88 -8.63
C ILE A 3 14.40 11.93 -9.82
N PRO A 4 15.62 11.61 -10.31
CA PRO A 4 15.79 10.56 -11.29
C PRO A 4 15.32 9.23 -10.68
N HIS A 5 14.31 8.62 -11.28
CA HIS A 5 13.68 7.42 -10.73
C HIS A 5 14.08 6.15 -11.49
N THR A 6 13.86 4.99 -10.87
CA THR A 6 14.25 3.68 -11.41
C THR A 6 13.31 3.12 -12.48
N GLY A 7 12.37 3.92 -13.00
CA GLY A 7 11.46 3.53 -14.09
C GLY A 7 10.16 2.89 -13.63
N PHE A 8 9.82 3.00 -12.35
CA PHE A 8 8.51 2.63 -11.82
C PHE A 8 8.11 3.56 -10.68
N ASP A 9 6.84 3.61 -10.37
CA ASP A 9 6.35 4.06 -9.08
C ASP A 9 5.74 2.88 -8.31
N LEU A 10 5.65 3.04 -7.00
CA LEU A 10 5.14 2.03 -6.09
C LEU A 10 4.00 2.62 -5.29
N ARG A 11 2.82 2.00 -5.35
CA ARG A 11 1.71 2.31 -4.46
C ARG A 11 1.66 1.31 -3.32
N ILE A 12 1.63 1.83 -2.09
CA ILE A 12 1.35 1.07 -0.87
C ILE A 12 0.03 1.57 -0.30
N THR A 13 -0.88 0.65 -0.01
CA THR A 13 -2.13 0.97 0.68
C THR A 13 -2.14 0.26 2.02
N VAL A 14 -2.32 1.02 3.08
CA VAL A 14 -2.46 0.51 4.44
C VAL A 14 -3.90 0.74 4.89
N ALA A 15 -4.59 -0.34 5.22
CA ALA A 15 -5.93 -0.31 5.79
C ALA A 15 -5.87 -0.80 7.23
N ASP A 16 -6.50 -0.05 8.14
CA ASP A 16 -6.40 -0.28 9.57
C ASP A 16 -4.94 -0.31 10.06
N ASP A 17 -4.62 -1.15 11.03
CA ASP A 17 -3.28 -1.16 11.61
C ASP A 17 -2.33 -2.14 10.92
N ASP A 18 -2.88 -3.15 10.21
CA ASP A 18 -2.04 -4.24 9.71
C ASP A 18 -2.37 -4.80 8.33
N HIS A 19 -3.39 -4.29 7.64
CA HIS A 19 -3.70 -4.76 6.29
C HIS A 19 -2.92 -3.95 5.26
N ILE A 20 -1.93 -4.57 4.62
CA ILE A 20 -1.02 -3.90 3.70
C ILE A 20 -1.12 -4.52 2.33
N PHE A 21 -1.35 -3.68 1.32
CA PHE A 21 -1.45 -4.02 -0.08
C PHE A 21 -0.53 -3.12 -0.90
N GLY A 22 -0.27 -3.49 -2.12
CA GLY A 22 0.47 -2.61 -3.02
C GLY A 22 0.80 -3.25 -4.35
N TYR A 23 1.23 -2.40 -5.26
CA TYR A 23 1.65 -2.79 -6.59
C TYR A 23 2.55 -1.72 -7.21
N TYR A 24 3.29 -2.13 -8.21
CA TYR A 24 4.13 -1.25 -9.00
C TYR A 24 3.39 -0.81 -10.26
N ARG A 25 3.61 0.43 -10.69
CA ARG A 25 3.16 0.96 -11.96
C ARG A 25 4.38 1.30 -12.82
N ILE A 26 4.35 0.88 -14.09
CA ILE A 26 5.43 1.15 -15.03
C ILE A 26 4.93 2.18 -16.03
N PRO A 27 5.55 3.35 -16.15
CA PRO A 27 5.17 4.34 -17.16
C PRO A 27 5.23 3.76 -18.56
N PRO A 28 4.31 4.12 -19.45
CA PRO A 28 4.39 3.76 -20.87
C PRO A 28 5.71 4.24 -21.48
N LYS A 29 6.16 3.53 -22.51
CA LYS A 29 7.32 4.00 -23.29
C LYS A 29 7.07 5.43 -23.78
N ARG A 30 8.00 6.34 -23.54
CA ARG A 30 7.96 7.78 -23.88
C ARG A 30 6.99 8.64 -23.05
N ASP A 31 6.48 8.14 -21.94
CA ASP A 31 5.73 8.93 -20.97
C ASP A 31 6.32 8.72 -19.58
N PHE A 32 6.48 9.80 -18.81
CA PHE A 32 6.97 9.74 -17.44
C PHE A 32 5.83 9.52 -16.42
N ARG A 33 4.56 9.64 -16.86
CA ARG A 33 3.39 9.52 -16.00
C ARG A 33 3.02 8.04 -15.81
N ALA A 34 3.04 7.58 -14.58
CA ALA A 34 2.67 6.21 -14.22
C ALA A 34 1.20 6.06 -13.81
N SER A 35 0.46 7.15 -13.64
CA SER A 35 -0.92 7.11 -13.17
C SER A 35 -1.93 6.93 -14.29
N GLY A 36 -2.93 6.07 -14.07
CA GLY A 36 -4.15 5.96 -14.87
C GLY A 36 -4.10 4.98 -16.05
N LEU A 37 -2.99 4.86 -16.77
CA LEU A 37 -2.87 4.04 -17.98
C LEU A 37 -1.75 3.00 -17.92
N SER A 38 -0.98 2.98 -16.85
CA SER A 38 0.20 2.13 -16.74
C SER A 38 -0.16 0.70 -16.38
N PRO A 39 0.50 -0.30 -16.99
CA PRO A 39 0.40 -1.67 -16.54
C PRO A 39 0.88 -1.78 -15.09
N THR A 40 0.15 -2.55 -14.29
CA THR A 40 0.50 -2.85 -12.91
C THR A 40 1.29 -4.14 -12.83
N ILE A 41 2.36 -4.13 -12.03
CA ILE A 41 3.09 -5.33 -11.67
C ILE A 41 2.84 -5.61 -10.20
N LYS A 42 2.38 -6.80 -9.90
CA LYS A 42 2.10 -7.27 -8.56
C LYS A 42 3.19 -8.26 -8.16
N LYS A 43 3.99 -7.88 -7.18
CA LYS A 43 5.08 -8.71 -6.61
C LYS A 43 5.31 -8.31 -5.15
N SER A 44 6.22 -8.98 -4.48
CA SER A 44 6.61 -8.65 -3.11
C SER A 44 6.97 -7.17 -2.96
N LEU A 45 6.59 -6.60 -1.83
CA LEU A 45 6.79 -5.18 -1.51
C LEU A 45 8.02 -5.02 -0.62
N PRO A 46 8.83 -3.97 -0.82
CA PRO A 46 9.94 -3.67 0.07
C PRO A 46 9.45 -3.16 1.43
N ALA A 47 10.21 -3.46 2.47
CA ALA A 47 9.83 -3.11 3.84
C ALA A 47 9.87 -1.60 4.11
N GLU A 48 10.84 -0.88 3.57
CA GLU A 48 11.04 0.55 3.81
C GLU A 48 9.79 1.39 3.47
N PRO A 49 9.22 1.35 2.25
CA PRO A 49 8.01 2.13 1.94
C PRO A 49 6.78 1.65 2.72
N ILE A 50 6.70 0.39 3.12
CA ILE A 50 5.65 -0.09 4.02
C ILE A 50 5.72 0.61 5.37
N HIS A 51 6.92 0.71 5.96
CA HIS A 51 7.11 1.41 7.23
C HIS A 51 6.75 2.89 7.14
N ILE A 52 7.16 3.56 6.05
CA ILE A 52 6.84 4.96 5.80
C ILE A 52 5.31 5.15 5.67
N ALA A 53 4.65 4.32 4.87
CA ALA A 53 3.20 4.41 4.68
C ALA A 53 2.41 4.19 5.99
N ARG A 54 2.85 3.25 6.82
CA ARG A 54 2.25 3.01 8.13
C ARG A 54 2.45 4.18 9.09
N ALA A 55 3.65 4.76 9.12
CA ALA A 55 3.95 5.93 9.95
C ALA A 55 3.08 7.12 9.54
N LEU A 56 2.99 7.42 8.24
CA LEU A 56 2.13 8.48 7.71
C LEU A 56 0.66 8.25 8.05
N LYS A 57 0.15 7.02 7.87
CA LYS A 57 -1.22 6.68 8.21
C LYS A 57 -1.53 6.96 9.67
N LYS A 58 -0.60 6.60 10.57
CA LYS A 58 -0.74 6.83 12.02
C LYS A 58 -0.75 8.32 12.36
N GLU A 59 0.18 9.09 11.81
CA GLU A 59 0.25 10.55 12.03
C GLU A 59 -1.00 11.29 11.53
N LEU A 60 -1.60 10.81 10.43
CA LEU A 60 -2.80 11.39 9.85
C LEU A 60 -4.10 10.86 10.50
N ASP A 61 -4.01 9.95 11.45
CA ASP A 61 -5.17 9.26 12.07
C ASP A 61 -6.18 8.74 11.03
N SER A 62 -5.69 8.21 9.93
CA SER A 62 -6.51 7.76 8.81
C SER A 62 -6.89 6.29 8.96
N VAL A 63 -8.14 5.93 8.65
CA VAL A 63 -8.59 4.53 8.59
C VAL A 63 -7.88 3.78 7.47
N ILE A 64 -7.69 4.44 6.34
CA ILE A 64 -7.00 3.90 5.17
C ILE A 64 -6.15 5.00 4.53
N LEU A 65 -4.97 4.63 4.05
CA LEU A 65 -4.09 5.54 3.34
C LEU A 65 -3.38 4.82 2.20
N SER A 66 -3.48 5.38 1.01
CA SER A 66 -2.62 5.03 -0.13
C SER A 66 -1.48 6.03 -0.24
N VAL A 67 -0.27 5.53 -0.40
CA VAL A 67 0.95 6.33 -0.52
C VAL A 67 1.69 5.91 -1.79
N ASP A 68 2.04 6.87 -2.61
CA ASP A 68 2.81 6.69 -3.83
C ASP A 68 4.27 7.06 -3.61
N PHE A 69 5.15 6.21 -4.10
CA PHE A 69 6.59 6.33 -3.92
C PHE A 69 7.31 6.28 -5.27
N LEU A 70 8.36 7.10 -5.39
CA LEU A 70 9.41 6.91 -6.37
C LEU A 70 10.67 6.38 -5.69
N GLN A 71 11.32 5.42 -6.33
CA GLN A 71 12.66 5.03 -5.90
C GLN A 71 13.71 5.82 -6.68
N SER A 72 14.55 6.54 -5.98
CA SER A 72 15.64 7.30 -6.57
C SER A 72 16.68 6.37 -7.22
N ALA A 73 17.07 6.72 -8.44
CA ALA A 73 18.15 6.02 -9.14
C ALA A 73 19.53 6.28 -8.51
N ARG A 74 19.68 7.40 -7.77
CA ARG A 74 20.95 7.83 -7.16
C ARG A 74 21.28 7.04 -5.90
N ASP A 75 20.36 7.03 -4.92
CA ASP A 75 20.61 6.49 -3.58
C ASP A 75 19.73 5.28 -3.24
N LYS A 76 18.86 4.87 -4.19
CA LYS A 76 17.92 3.75 -4.05
C LYS A 76 16.87 3.93 -2.95
N LYS A 77 16.80 5.09 -2.31
CA LYS A 77 15.78 5.39 -1.30
C LYS A 77 14.42 5.64 -1.93
N PHE A 78 13.39 5.40 -1.15
CA PHE A 78 12.02 5.68 -1.54
C PHE A 78 11.59 7.06 -1.04
N TYR A 79 11.01 7.83 -1.94
CA TYR A 79 10.49 9.17 -1.69
C TYR A 79 8.98 9.18 -1.90
N VAL A 80 8.26 9.73 -0.93
CA VAL A 80 6.81 9.93 -1.05
C VAL A 80 6.55 11.04 -2.07
N THR A 81 5.71 10.75 -3.04
CA THR A 81 5.28 11.73 -4.06
C THR A 81 3.85 12.19 -3.86
N GLU A 82 2.99 11.30 -3.38
CA GLU A 82 1.58 11.58 -3.15
C GLU A 82 1.05 10.65 -2.05
N PHE A 83 0.03 11.10 -1.33
CA PHE A 83 -0.77 10.22 -0.48
C PHE A 83 -2.24 10.64 -0.51
N SER A 84 -3.13 9.67 -0.31
CA SER A 84 -4.58 9.91 -0.34
C SER A 84 -5.31 8.95 0.61
N PRO A 85 -6.29 9.46 1.38
CA PRO A 85 -7.21 8.61 2.13
C PRO A 85 -8.28 8.00 1.22
N LEU A 86 -8.39 8.44 -0.03
CA LEU A 86 -9.30 7.89 -1.01
C LEU A 86 -8.63 6.78 -1.80
N ILE A 87 -9.30 5.65 -1.88
CA ILE A 87 -8.83 4.49 -2.63
C ILE A 87 -9.79 4.18 -3.77
N LYS A 88 -9.23 3.91 -4.93
CA LYS A 88 -9.95 3.27 -6.02
C LYS A 88 -9.64 1.78 -5.96
N VAL A 89 -10.60 1.00 -5.49
CA VAL A 89 -10.47 -0.46 -5.47
C VAL A 89 -11.30 -1.04 -6.60
N ILE A 90 -10.66 -1.78 -7.47
CA ILE A 90 -11.28 -2.35 -8.66
C ILE A 90 -11.42 -3.87 -8.49
N THR A 91 -10.55 -4.50 -7.70
CA THR A 91 -10.51 -5.95 -7.52
C THR A 91 -10.14 -6.32 -6.08
N CYS A 92 -10.46 -7.55 -5.67
CA CYS A 92 -9.99 -8.12 -4.39
C CYS A 92 -8.51 -8.55 -4.43
N GLU A 93 -7.82 -8.37 -5.55
CA GLU A 93 -6.46 -8.82 -5.76
C GLU A 93 -5.50 -7.64 -5.88
N GLN A 94 -5.31 -6.93 -4.76
CA GLN A 94 -4.47 -5.71 -4.70
C GLN A 94 -2.97 -6.01 -4.60
N LEU A 95 -2.61 -7.22 -4.18
CA LEU A 95 -1.23 -7.66 -4.03
C LEU A 95 -1.09 -9.11 -4.48
N HIS A 96 -0.02 -9.42 -5.20
CA HIS A 96 0.42 -10.79 -5.45
C HIS A 96 1.88 -10.96 -5.03
N VAL A 97 2.15 -12.07 -4.39
CA VAL A 97 3.51 -12.52 -4.11
C VAL A 97 3.67 -13.92 -4.68
N ASN A 98 4.66 -14.11 -5.55
CA ASN A 98 4.88 -15.36 -6.28
C ASN A 98 3.60 -15.86 -7.00
N GLY A 99 2.85 -14.96 -7.63
CA GLY A 99 1.62 -15.26 -8.34
C GLY A 99 0.40 -15.56 -7.47
N GLN A 100 0.53 -15.49 -6.16
CA GLN A 100 -0.58 -15.71 -5.22
C GLN A 100 -1.16 -14.40 -4.73
N PRO A 101 -2.49 -14.18 -4.82
CA PRO A 101 -3.12 -13.00 -4.24
C PRO A 101 -3.04 -13.05 -2.71
N GLY A 102 -2.97 -11.88 -2.09
CA GLY A 102 -2.89 -11.80 -0.64
C GLY A 102 -2.71 -10.39 -0.10
N ARG A 103 -2.31 -10.32 1.14
CA ARG A 103 -1.93 -9.10 1.86
C ARG A 103 -0.73 -9.36 2.76
N TYR A 104 -0.03 -8.30 3.15
CA TYR A 104 0.86 -8.37 4.30
C TYR A 104 0.14 -7.93 5.57
N SER A 105 0.57 -8.51 6.70
CA SER A 105 0.39 -7.94 8.02
C SER A 105 1.75 -7.53 8.60
N TYR A 106 1.73 -6.60 9.52
CA TYR A 106 2.91 -6.14 10.24
C TYR A 106 2.73 -6.33 11.74
N ASP A 107 3.67 -7.04 12.34
CA ASP A 107 3.74 -7.17 13.80
C ASP A 107 4.61 -6.03 14.36
N PRO A 108 4.05 -5.10 15.16
CA PRO A 108 4.79 -3.97 15.70
C PRO A 108 5.84 -4.36 16.75
N VAL A 109 5.69 -5.51 17.39
CA VAL A 109 6.62 -6.00 18.42
C VAL A 109 7.86 -6.61 17.77
N THR A 110 7.65 -7.56 16.87
CA THR A 110 8.74 -8.27 16.19
C THR A 110 9.24 -7.52 14.95
N LYS A 111 8.53 -6.46 14.51
CA LYS A 111 8.77 -5.70 13.28
C LYS A 111 8.75 -6.57 12.02
N LYS A 112 8.05 -7.67 12.07
CA LYS A 112 8.00 -8.66 11.00
C LYS A 112 6.81 -8.43 10.09
N LEU A 113 7.05 -8.54 8.78
CA LEU A 113 6.03 -8.62 7.74
C LEU A 113 5.70 -10.09 7.48
N THR A 114 4.41 -10.42 7.49
CA THR A 114 3.92 -11.77 7.17
C THR A 114 2.94 -11.69 6.02
N PHE A 115 3.16 -12.52 5.00
CA PHE A 115 2.25 -12.62 3.86
C PHE A 115 1.12 -13.60 4.16
N HIS A 116 -0.12 -13.16 3.95
CA HIS A 116 -1.32 -13.96 4.06
C HIS A 116 -1.93 -14.14 2.68
N LYS A 117 -1.95 -15.38 2.20
CA LYS A 117 -2.59 -15.75 0.95
C LYS A 117 -4.10 -15.62 1.06
N GLY A 118 -4.75 -15.08 0.05
CA GLY A 118 -6.20 -14.96 -0.02
C GLY A 118 -6.64 -13.81 -0.92
N ARG A 119 -7.95 -13.68 -1.10
CA ARG A 119 -8.59 -12.56 -1.79
C ARG A 119 -9.23 -11.66 -0.75
N PHE A 120 -8.80 -10.42 -0.71
CA PHE A 120 -9.21 -9.45 0.31
C PHE A 120 -9.79 -8.20 -0.37
N TRP A 121 -11.01 -7.84 0.01
CA TRP A 121 -11.60 -6.57 -0.38
C TRP A 121 -11.23 -5.49 0.63
N LEU A 122 -10.50 -4.48 0.19
CA LEU A 122 -10.07 -3.37 1.04
C LEU A 122 -11.25 -2.64 1.68
N GLN A 123 -12.33 -2.45 0.94
CA GLN A 123 -13.54 -1.79 1.45
C GLN A 123 -14.19 -2.61 2.58
N GLU A 124 -14.29 -3.92 2.40
CA GLU A 124 -14.85 -4.81 3.40
C GLU A 124 -14.01 -4.82 4.68
N LEU A 125 -12.69 -4.94 4.53
CA LEU A 125 -11.77 -4.90 5.67
C LEU A 125 -11.88 -3.57 6.44
N SER A 126 -11.85 -2.45 5.72
CA SER A 126 -11.93 -1.12 6.33
C SER A 126 -13.28 -0.90 7.02
N LEU A 127 -14.38 -1.27 6.38
CA LEU A 127 -15.72 -1.14 6.97
C LEU A 127 -15.87 -2.04 8.20
N ARG A 128 -15.46 -3.29 8.10
CA ARG A 128 -15.54 -4.25 9.21
C ARG A 128 -14.80 -3.75 10.43
N ASN A 129 -13.59 -3.29 10.26
CA ASN A 129 -12.78 -2.81 11.38
C ASN A 129 -13.30 -1.48 11.95
N PHE A 130 -13.80 -0.59 11.09
CA PHE A 130 -14.47 0.63 11.54
C PHE A 130 -15.68 0.30 12.44
N LEU A 131 -16.52 -0.64 12.02
CA LEU A 131 -17.67 -1.08 12.80
C LEU A 131 -17.25 -1.73 14.12
N LEU A 132 -16.25 -2.61 14.11
CA LEU A 132 -15.72 -3.24 15.31
C LEU A 132 -15.15 -2.24 16.30
N LYS A 133 -14.40 -1.25 15.81
CA LYS A 133 -13.77 -0.23 16.67
C LYS A 133 -14.79 0.73 17.29
N ASN A 134 -15.86 1.07 16.58
CA ASN A 134 -16.76 2.15 17.01
C ASN A 134 -18.10 1.67 17.60
N PHE A 135 -18.58 0.49 17.24
CA PHE A 135 -19.91 0.03 17.65
C PHE A 135 -19.95 -1.27 18.44
N MET A 136 -18.91 -2.09 18.38
CA MET A 136 -18.91 -3.37 19.09
C MET A 136 -18.14 -3.35 20.42
N LYS A 137 -17.41 -2.29 20.74
CA LYS A 137 -16.76 -2.12 22.05
C LYS A 137 -17.72 -1.75 23.18
N GLU A 138 -18.92 -1.29 22.85
CA GLU A 138 -19.93 -0.91 23.85
C GLU A 138 -20.75 -2.09 24.37
N GLN A 139 -20.57 -3.30 23.83
CA GLN A 139 -21.32 -4.50 24.26
C GLN A 139 -20.49 -5.50 25.06
N MET A 140 -19.30 -5.14 25.43
CA MET A 140 -18.45 -5.89 26.37
C MET A 140 -18.14 -5.01 27.59
#